data_67ff43738607f45b5958bd036bf90deb
#
_entry.id   67ff43738607f45b5958bd036bf90deb
#
_cell.length_a   1.000
_cell.length_b   1.000
_cell.length_c   1.000
_cell.angle_alpha   90.00
_cell.angle_beta   90.00
_cell.angle_gamma   90.00
#
_symmetry.space_group_name_H-M   'P 1'
#
loop_
_entity.id
_entity.type
_entity.pdbx_description
1 polymer ?
#
loop_
_entity_poly.entity_id
_entity_poly.type
_entity_poly.pdbx_seq_one_letter_code
_entity_poly.pdbx_strand_id
1 'polypeptide(L)'
;MYVLNSDREYKDLGGGVLRKVLAYSDKIMNVELKFEKGAIGAMHSHPHEQIGYIIEGSLLYKEEGKEDVVLNAGDSYLVPPHVMHGIECLTKVKLMDIFTPMREDFI
;
A
#
# COMPACT_ATOMS: atom_id res chain seq x y z
N MET A 1 18.06 10.73 10.22
CA MET A 1 18.17 9.77 9.10
C MET A 1 17.05 10.03 8.12
N TYR A 2 17.31 9.92 6.85
CA TYR A 2 16.29 10.17 5.82
C TYR A 2 16.61 9.38 4.55
N VAL A 3 15.60 9.27 3.69
CA VAL A 3 15.73 8.73 2.34
C VAL A 3 15.09 9.75 1.39
N LEU A 4 15.86 10.18 0.38
CA LEU A 4 15.31 11.02 -0.69
C LEU A 4 14.56 10.13 -1.68
N ASN A 5 13.39 10.55 -2.11
CA ASN A 5 12.58 9.79 -3.07
C ASN A 5 13.37 9.50 -4.35
N SER A 6 14.17 10.48 -4.81
CA SER A 6 15.02 10.36 -6.00
C SER A 6 16.14 9.33 -5.88
N ASP A 7 16.49 8.89 -4.67
CA ASP A 7 17.53 7.88 -4.44
C ASP A 7 16.99 6.45 -4.46
N ARG A 8 15.69 6.30 -4.63
CA ARG A 8 15.03 4.99 -4.71
C ARG A 8 14.38 4.83 -6.08
N GLU A 9 14.24 3.59 -6.51
CA GLU A 9 13.61 3.27 -7.77
C GLU A 9 12.34 2.48 -7.57
N TYR A 10 11.37 2.65 -8.50
CA TYR A 10 10.18 1.82 -8.52
C TYR A 10 10.52 0.45 -9.06
N LYS A 11 9.94 -0.56 -8.42
CA LYS A 11 9.84 -1.90 -8.98
C LYS A 11 8.48 -2.02 -9.66
N ASP A 12 8.48 -2.42 -10.92
CA ASP A 12 7.27 -2.71 -11.67
C ASP A 12 6.77 -4.10 -11.26
N LEU A 13 5.58 -4.15 -10.63
CA LEU A 13 4.97 -5.39 -10.16
C LEU A 13 4.04 -6.01 -11.20
N GLY A 14 3.87 -5.36 -12.37
CA GLY A 14 2.88 -5.73 -13.35
C GLY A 14 1.49 -5.20 -12.99
N GLY A 15 0.54 -5.36 -13.91
CA GLY A 15 -0.86 -4.98 -13.67
C GLY A 15 -1.09 -3.49 -13.41
N GLY A 16 -0.15 -2.63 -13.78
CA GLY A 16 -0.24 -1.19 -13.55
C GLY A 16 0.16 -0.76 -12.14
N VAL A 17 0.99 -1.55 -11.46
CA VAL A 17 1.41 -1.29 -10.08
C VAL A 17 2.92 -1.09 -10.01
N LEU A 18 3.34 0.04 -9.43
CA LEU A 18 4.73 0.35 -9.14
C LEU A 18 4.93 0.48 -7.62
N ARG A 19 6.02 -0.08 -7.10
CA ARG A 19 6.35 -0.04 -5.68
C ARG A 19 7.74 0.54 -5.46
N LYS A 20 7.86 1.44 -4.49
CA LYS A 20 9.13 2.05 -4.08
C LYS A 20 9.27 1.94 -2.57
N VAL A 21 10.31 1.27 -2.10
CA VAL A 21 10.64 1.22 -0.67
C VAL A 21 11.37 2.50 -0.31
N LEU A 22 10.88 3.21 0.70
CA LEU A 22 11.49 4.42 1.24
C LEU A 22 12.25 4.11 2.54
N ALA A 23 12.13 4.93 3.57
CA ALA A 23 12.84 4.72 4.82
C ALA A 23 12.31 3.47 5.54
N TYR A 24 13.22 2.68 6.09
CA TYR A 24 12.84 1.52 6.90
C TYR A 24 13.94 1.12 7.89
N SER A 25 13.54 0.41 8.90
CA SER A 25 14.39 -0.36 9.80
C SER A 25 13.83 -1.78 9.88
N ASP A 26 14.37 -2.63 10.73
CA ASP A 26 13.80 -3.96 10.96
C ASP A 26 12.41 -3.93 11.59
N LYS A 27 12.02 -2.80 12.21
CA LYS A 27 10.76 -2.66 12.95
C LYS A 27 9.65 -1.95 12.20
N ILE A 28 9.98 -1.11 11.21
CA ILE A 28 9.01 -0.28 10.49
C ILE A 28 9.50 0.03 9.09
N MET A 29 8.58 0.08 8.13
CA MET A 29 8.91 0.34 6.73
C MET A 29 7.88 1.25 6.09
N ASN A 30 8.36 2.24 5.35
CA ASN A 30 7.53 3.12 4.54
C ASN A 30 7.67 2.73 3.06
N VAL A 31 6.53 2.53 2.40
CA VAL A 31 6.46 2.10 1.00
C VAL A 31 5.52 3.02 0.23
N GLU A 32 5.97 3.52 -0.90
CA GLU A 32 5.14 4.27 -1.84
C GLU A 32 4.67 3.35 -2.96
N LEU A 33 3.38 3.45 -3.31
CA LEU A 33 2.80 2.70 -4.43
C LEU A 33 2.08 3.63 -5.38
N LYS A 34 2.22 3.34 -6.67
CA LYS A 34 1.45 3.98 -7.73
C LYS A 34 0.66 2.92 -8.47
N PHE A 35 -0.61 3.21 -8.71
CA PHE A 35 -1.54 2.33 -9.41
C PHE A 35 -2.15 3.06 -10.59
N GLU A 36 -2.23 2.39 -11.73
CA GLU A 36 -3.06 2.87 -12.83
C GLU A 36 -4.55 2.67 -12.49
N LYS A 37 -5.42 3.44 -13.15
CA LYS A 37 -6.87 3.25 -13.03
C LYS A 37 -7.23 1.81 -13.36
N GLY A 38 -8.04 1.18 -12.50
CA GLY A 38 -8.47 -0.21 -12.65
C GLY A 38 -7.49 -1.25 -12.13
N ALA A 39 -6.30 -0.85 -11.70
CA ALA A 39 -5.35 -1.78 -11.11
C ALA A 39 -5.89 -2.35 -9.79
N ILE A 40 -5.54 -3.59 -9.51
CA ILE A 40 -6.02 -4.35 -8.37
C ILE A 40 -4.84 -4.75 -7.50
N GLY A 41 -4.92 -4.42 -6.21
CA GLY A 41 -4.15 -5.10 -5.17
C GLY A 41 -4.94 -6.32 -4.73
N ALA A 42 -4.48 -7.52 -5.13
CA ALA A 42 -5.22 -8.75 -4.87
C ALA A 42 -5.42 -8.99 -3.38
N MET A 43 -6.54 -9.64 -3.03
CA MET A 43 -6.80 -10.05 -1.65
C MET A 43 -5.68 -10.95 -1.14
N HIS A 44 -5.11 -10.59 -0.01
CA HIS A 44 -4.01 -11.32 0.62
C HIS A 44 -3.97 -11.01 2.12
N SER A 45 -3.15 -11.74 2.85
CA SER A 45 -2.87 -11.47 4.26
C SER A 45 -1.39 -11.61 4.54
N HIS A 46 -0.95 -11.02 5.64
CA HIS A 46 0.43 -11.08 6.10
C HIS A 46 0.47 -10.87 7.62
N PRO A 47 1.54 -11.29 8.31
CA PRO A 47 1.66 -11.12 9.75
C PRO A 47 1.93 -9.70 10.20
N HIS A 48 2.24 -8.81 9.26
CA HIS A 48 2.52 -7.40 9.53
C HIS A 48 1.24 -6.62 9.83
N GLU A 49 1.33 -5.64 10.72
CA GLU A 49 0.33 -4.59 10.82
C GLU A 49 0.64 -3.52 9.77
N GLN A 50 -0.39 -2.95 9.17
CA GLN A 50 -0.23 -2.03 8.04
C GLN A 50 -1.16 -0.84 8.20
N ILE A 51 -0.64 0.36 7.92
CA ILE A 51 -1.44 1.56 7.70
C ILE A 51 -1.23 1.98 6.26
N GLY A 52 -2.32 2.28 5.56
CA GLY A 52 -2.29 2.91 4.24
C GLY A 52 -2.82 4.32 4.31
N TYR A 53 -2.19 5.23 3.58
CA TYR A 53 -2.62 6.62 3.44
C TYR A 53 -2.73 6.96 1.96
N ILE A 54 -3.91 7.39 1.52
CA ILE A 54 -4.16 7.72 0.12
C ILE A 54 -3.66 9.16 -0.13
N ILE A 55 -2.67 9.30 -0.99
CA ILE A 55 -2.08 10.60 -1.34
C ILE A 55 -2.86 11.23 -2.48
N GLU A 56 -3.19 10.45 -3.51
CA GLU A 56 -3.93 10.89 -4.68
C GLU A 56 -4.90 9.82 -5.13
N GLY A 57 -6.06 10.24 -5.64
CA GLY A 57 -7.04 9.36 -6.26
C GLY A 57 -8.05 8.76 -5.30
N SER A 58 -8.77 7.76 -5.80
CA SER A 58 -9.83 7.05 -5.08
C SER A 58 -9.72 5.56 -5.33
N LEU A 59 -9.96 4.78 -4.29
CA LEU A 59 -9.91 3.32 -4.36
C LEU A 59 -11.06 2.70 -3.57
N LEU A 60 -11.36 1.46 -3.89
CA LEU A 60 -12.26 0.62 -3.12
C LEU A 60 -11.40 -0.23 -2.20
N TYR A 61 -11.57 -0.06 -0.89
CA TYR A 61 -10.87 -0.84 0.12
C TYR A 61 -11.71 -2.05 0.49
N LYS A 62 -11.08 -3.22 0.49
CA LYS A 62 -11.72 -4.51 0.74
C LYS A 62 -11.06 -5.19 1.94
N GLU A 63 -11.89 -5.64 2.86
CA GLU A 63 -11.44 -6.38 4.04
C GLU A 63 -12.42 -7.52 4.31
N GLU A 64 -11.90 -8.71 4.61
CA GLU A 64 -12.75 -9.87 4.88
C GLU A 64 -13.75 -9.58 6.00
N GLY A 65 -14.99 -10.05 5.83
CA GLY A 65 -16.05 -9.87 6.81
C GLY A 65 -16.63 -8.47 6.87
N LYS A 66 -16.22 -7.56 6.00
CA LYS A 66 -16.72 -6.18 5.94
C LYS A 66 -17.17 -5.82 4.53
N GLU A 67 -18.08 -4.86 4.45
CA GLU A 67 -18.45 -4.28 3.17
C GLU A 67 -17.30 -3.43 2.61
N ASP A 68 -17.19 -3.42 1.28
CA ASP A 68 -16.25 -2.57 0.58
C ASP A 68 -16.57 -1.09 0.82
N VAL A 69 -15.54 -0.28 0.94
CA VAL A 69 -15.68 1.17 1.15
C VAL A 69 -14.80 1.95 0.20
N VAL A 70 -15.34 3.05 -0.32
CA VAL A 70 -14.57 3.99 -1.15
C VAL A 70 -13.74 4.89 -0.25
N LEU A 71 -12.42 4.92 -0.47
CA LEU A 71 -11.50 5.83 0.20
C LEU A 71 -10.93 6.80 -0.82
N ASN A 72 -10.79 8.06 -0.41
CA ASN A 72 -10.30 9.15 -1.23
C ASN A 72 -8.98 9.71 -0.70
N ALA A 73 -8.34 10.58 -1.45
CA ALA A 73 -7.14 11.29 -1.00
C ALA A 73 -7.36 11.90 0.40
N GLY A 74 -6.43 11.65 1.31
CA GLY A 74 -6.50 12.07 2.70
C GLY A 74 -7.07 11.03 3.66
N ASP A 75 -7.71 9.99 3.14
CA ASP A 75 -8.22 8.89 3.98
C ASP A 75 -7.12 7.88 4.27
N SER A 76 -7.32 7.10 5.32
CA SER A 76 -6.39 6.04 5.70
C SER A 76 -7.13 4.77 6.10
N TYR A 77 -6.42 3.65 6.04
CA TYR A 77 -6.91 2.36 6.52
C TYR A 77 -5.88 1.69 7.41
N LEU A 78 -6.36 0.82 8.30
CA LEU A 78 -5.54 -0.01 9.16
C LEU A 78 -5.86 -1.48 8.86
N VAL A 79 -4.81 -2.25 8.61
CA VAL A 79 -4.93 -3.70 8.43
C VAL A 79 -4.28 -4.39 9.63
N PRO A 80 -5.06 -5.05 10.49
CA PRO A 80 -4.49 -5.87 11.56
C PRO A 80 -3.71 -7.06 10.98
N PRO A 81 -2.79 -7.66 11.76
CA PRO A 81 -2.09 -8.87 11.34
C PRO A 81 -3.04 -9.98 10.89
N HIS A 82 -2.69 -10.68 9.80
CA HIS A 82 -3.40 -11.84 9.25
C HIS A 82 -4.80 -11.59 8.69
N VAL A 83 -5.23 -10.35 8.59
CA VAL A 83 -6.54 -10.01 8.02
C VAL A 83 -6.44 -9.94 6.50
N MET A 84 -7.31 -10.67 5.80
CA MET A 84 -7.41 -10.64 4.34
C MET A 84 -7.92 -9.28 3.88
N HIS A 85 -7.17 -8.65 3.00
CA HIS A 85 -7.48 -7.31 2.48
C HIS A 85 -6.97 -7.13 1.07
N GLY A 86 -7.50 -6.14 0.38
CA GLY A 86 -7.10 -5.77 -0.97
C GLY A 86 -7.70 -4.43 -1.37
N ILE A 87 -7.36 -3.97 -2.55
CA ILE A 87 -7.88 -2.71 -3.10
C ILE A 87 -8.20 -2.87 -4.58
N GLU A 88 -9.12 -2.02 -5.06
CA GLU A 88 -9.38 -1.81 -6.48
C GLU A 88 -9.33 -0.31 -6.75
N CYS A 89 -8.48 0.11 -7.66
CA CYS A 89 -8.29 1.54 -7.94
C CYS A 89 -9.37 2.05 -8.90
N LEU A 90 -10.18 2.99 -8.43
CA LEU A 90 -11.26 3.58 -9.21
C LEU A 90 -10.73 4.68 -10.13
N THR A 91 -9.62 5.28 -9.76
CA THR A 91 -8.86 6.25 -10.54
C THR A 91 -7.39 5.84 -10.50
N LYS A 92 -6.52 6.63 -11.13
CA LYS A 92 -5.08 6.56 -10.85
C LYS A 92 -4.86 6.90 -9.37
N VAL A 93 -4.05 6.10 -8.67
CA VAL A 93 -3.84 6.22 -7.22
C VAL A 93 -2.36 6.30 -6.89
N LYS A 94 -2.04 7.15 -5.94
CA LYS A 94 -0.76 7.14 -5.24
C LYS A 94 -1.06 6.97 -3.76
N LEU A 95 -0.44 5.97 -3.14
CA LEU A 95 -0.63 5.73 -1.71
C LEU A 95 0.69 5.39 -1.03
N MET A 96 0.68 5.52 0.28
CA MET A 96 1.79 5.18 1.14
C MET A 96 1.32 4.10 2.11
N ASP A 97 2.06 2.98 2.15
CA ASP A 97 1.86 1.92 3.12
C ASP A 97 2.98 1.92 4.15
N ILE A 98 2.60 1.81 5.42
CA ILE A 98 3.54 1.68 6.54
C ILE A 98 3.32 0.32 7.16
N PHE A 99 4.41 -0.47 7.27
CA PHE A 99 4.38 -1.82 7.82
C PHE A 99 5.18 -1.93 9.12
N THR A 100 4.68 -2.70 10.05
CA THR A 100 5.42 -3.12 11.25
C THR A 100 5.24 -4.62 11.47
N PRO A 101 6.33 -5.40 11.55
CA PRO A 101 7.72 -5.05 11.21
C PRO A 101 7.89 -4.82 9.72
N MET A 102 9.13 -4.60 9.28
CA MET A 102 9.41 -4.39 7.85
C MET A 102 9.09 -5.64 7.03
N ARG A 103 8.79 -5.43 5.76
CA ARG A 103 8.53 -6.49 4.78
C ARG A 103 9.86 -6.96 4.18
N GLU A 104 10.40 -8.07 4.68
CA GLU A 104 11.64 -8.65 4.15
C GLU A 104 11.51 -9.04 2.67
N ASP A 105 10.32 -9.44 2.26
CA ASP A 105 10.01 -9.82 0.88
C ASP A 105 10.05 -8.63 -0.11
N PHE A 106 10.14 -7.38 0.40
CA PHE A 106 10.28 -6.20 -0.43
C PHE A 106 11.73 -5.76 -0.62
N ILE A 107 12.66 -6.35 0.10
CA ILE A 107 14.08 -5.99 0.05
C ILE A 107 14.87 -6.96 -0.85
#